data_59a0948636d3e0997ef06e51398fdd7f
#
_entry.id   59a0948636d3e0997ef06e51398fdd7f
#
_cell.length_a   1.000
_cell.length_b   1.000
_cell.length_c   1.000
_cell.angle_alpha   90.00
_cell.angle_beta   90.00
_cell.angle_gamma   90.00
#
_symmetry.space_group_name_H-M   'P 1'
#
loop_
_entity.id
_entity.type
_entity.pdbx_description
1 polymer ?
#
loop_
_entity_poly.entity_id
_entity_poly.type
_entity_poly.pdbx_seq_one_letter_code
_entity_poly.pdbx_strand_id
1 'polypeptide(L)'
;MSSVPQAPPQASQEVQLIFQDIVSTVDNKNMPFIILDKKQAKIYSFQKDGQLLGEAPALLGIAIGDYYYPGTGQKQMSEIKVEERTTPAGRFHALLGYNSHGEEVLWVDFDMAIAIHIVVKGTVKDRRLERLQSPNPKDHRISFGCVNVPAPFYNNTISPYFIGKGGMVYVLPDTKKLTDVFGESLCKTSR
;
A
#
# COMPACT_ATOMS: atom_id res chain seq x y z
N MET A 1 28.41 8.03 -12.75
CA MET A 1 27.29 7.36 -13.45
C MET A 1 26.25 7.01 -12.39
N SER A 2 25.11 7.67 -12.36
CA SER A 2 24.03 7.28 -11.45
C SER A 2 23.51 5.91 -11.91
N SER A 3 23.55 4.92 -11.02
CA SER A 3 22.95 3.61 -11.28
C SER A 3 21.46 3.78 -11.58
N VAL A 4 20.99 3.08 -12.61
CA VAL A 4 19.55 3.02 -12.91
C VAL A 4 18.83 2.48 -11.65
N PRO A 5 17.82 3.17 -11.14
CA PRO A 5 17.12 2.72 -9.94
C PRO A 5 16.49 1.34 -10.19
N GLN A 6 16.56 0.48 -9.19
CA GLN A 6 16.02 -0.89 -9.26
C GLN A 6 15.18 -1.16 -8.01
N ALA A 7 14.15 -1.97 -8.19
CA ALA A 7 13.41 -2.51 -7.05
C ALA A 7 14.34 -3.39 -6.20
N PRO A 8 14.07 -3.53 -4.88
CA PRO A 8 14.86 -4.41 -4.03
C PRO A 8 14.94 -5.83 -4.61
N PRO A 9 16.12 -6.46 -4.69
CA PRO A 9 16.28 -7.78 -5.31
C PRO A 9 15.41 -8.88 -4.69
N GLN A 10 15.07 -8.73 -3.40
CA GLN A 10 14.21 -9.66 -2.67
C GLN A 10 12.70 -9.40 -2.86
N ALA A 11 12.33 -8.33 -3.56
CA ALA A 11 10.92 -8.05 -3.85
C ALA A 11 10.35 -9.10 -4.82
N SER A 12 9.03 -9.31 -4.75
CA SER A 12 8.36 -10.24 -5.66
C SER A 12 8.50 -9.82 -7.12
N GLN A 13 8.34 -10.77 -8.04
CA GLN A 13 8.36 -10.48 -9.46
C GLN A 13 7.32 -9.42 -9.87
N GLU A 14 6.14 -9.43 -9.23
CA GLU A 14 5.11 -8.43 -9.49
C GLU A 14 5.56 -7.02 -9.07
N VAL A 15 6.25 -6.87 -7.93
CA VAL A 15 6.85 -5.60 -7.51
C VAL A 15 7.93 -5.14 -8.49
N GLN A 16 8.79 -6.06 -8.95
CA GLN A 16 9.84 -5.75 -9.93
C GLN A 16 9.25 -5.21 -11.23
N LEU A 17 8.21 -5.88 -11.77
CA LEU A 17 7.54 -5.49 -13.01
C LEU A 17 6.88 -4.11 -12.89
N ILE A 18 6.07 -3.90 -11.85
CA ILE A 18 5.39 -2.60 -11.68
C ILE A 18 6.38 -1.47 -11.41
N PHE A 19 7.44 -1.72 -10.65
CA PHE A 19 8.49 -0.73 -10.41
C PHE A 19 9.17 -0.29 -11.71
N GLN A 20 9.56 -1.24 -12.56
CA GLN A 20 10.16 -0.93 -13.86
C GLN A 20 9.21 -0.12 -14.76
N ASP A 21 7.94 -0.48 -14.80
CA ASP A 21 6.93 0.26 -15.55
C ASP A 21 6.78 1.68 -15.02
N ILE A 22 6.63 1.87 -13.70
CA ILE A 22 6.51 3.18 -13.07
C ILE A 22 7.68 4.09 -13.44
N VAL A 23 8.91 3.59 -13.28
CA VAL A 23 10.11 4.41 -13.50
C VAL A 23 10.34 4.71 -14.98
N SER A 24 10.12 3.72 -15.86
CA SER A 24 10.35 3.90 -17.30
C SER A 24 9.32 4.80 -17.97
N THR A 25 8.09 4.80 -17.48
CA THR A 25 6.99 5.62 -18.03
C THR A 25 6.74 6.93 -17.26
N VAL A 26 7.43 7.11 -16.14
CA VAL A 26 7.18 8.23 -15.20
C VAL A 26 5.72 8.26 -14.72
N ASP A 27 5.11 7.08 -14.57
CA ASP A 27 3.70 6.95 -14.16
C ASP A 27 3.42 7.56 -12.78
N ASN A 28 4.44 7.62 -11.91
CA ASN A 28 4.39 8.32 -10.62
C ASN A 28 4.29 9.86 -10.73
N LYS A 29 4.26 10.43 -11.94
CA LYS A 29 4.12 11.89 -12.17
C LYS A 29 5.18 12.73 -11.45
N ASN A 30 6.40 12.22 -11.37
CA ASN A 30 7.51 12.83 -10.63
C ASN A 30 7.21 13.07 -9.13
N MET A 31 6.36 12.26 -8.53
CA MET A 31 6.06 12.25 -7.11
C MET A 31 6.69 11.03 -6.42
N PRO A 32 6.93 11.08 -5.10
CA PRO A 32 7.27 9.89 -4.34
C PRO A 32 6.16 8.84 -4.51
N PHE A 33 6.52 7.57 -4.38
CA PHE A 33 5.52 6.52 -4.57
C PHE A 33 5.73 5.32 -3.65
N ILE A 34 4.64 4.60 -3.46
CA ILE A 34 4.57 3.37 -2.67
C ILE A 34 4.11 2.24 -3.59
N ILE A 35 4.71 1.06 -3.40
CA ILE A 35 4.21 -0.20 -3.93
C ILE A 35 3.83 -1.08 -2.74
N LEU A 36 2.58 -1.54 -2.69
CA LEU A 36 2.07 -2.46 -1.69
C LEU A 36 1.85 -3.83 -2.32
N ASP A 37 2.65 -4.81 -1.90
CA ASP A 37 2.50 -6.21 -2.26
C ASP A 37 1.60 -6.92 -1.24
N LYS A 38 0.33 -7.08 -1.59
CA LYS A 38 -0.65 -7.71 -0.69
C LYS A 38 -0.38 -9.20 -0.47
N LYS A 39 0.14 -9.91 -1.48
CA LYS A 39 0.44 -11.34 -1.39
C LYS A 39 1.58 -11.63 -0.41
N GLN A 40 2.57 -10.74 -0.36
CA GLN A 40 3.70 -10.85 0.55
C GLN A 40 3.50 -10.03 1.84
N ALA A 41 2.41 -9.25 1.93
CA ALA A 41 2.14 -8.32 3.03
C ALA A 41 3.32 -7.37 3.29
N LYS A 42 3.90 -6.85 2.22
CA LYS A 42 5.04 -5.93 2.24
C LYS A 42 4.75 -4.63 1.53
N ILE A 43 5.30 -3.56 2.06
CA ILE A 43 5.20 -2.20 1.52
C ILE A 43 6.61 -1.66 1.25
N TYR A 44 6.75 -0.96 0.13
CA TYR A 44 7.99 -0.34 -0.32
C TYR A 44 7.71 1.14 -0.61
N SER A 45 8.53 2.04 -0.06
CA SER A 45 8.45 3.48 -0.32
C SER A 45 9.65 3.94 -1.11
N PHE A 46 9.42 4.76 -2.12
CA PHE A 46 10.44 5.25 -3.05
C PHE A 46 10.37 6.78 -3.18
N GLN A 47 11.52 7.40 -3.43
CA GLN A 47 11.59 8.77 -3.92
C GLN A 47 11.03 8.86 -5.35
N LYS A 48 10.79 10.09 -5.82
CA LYS A 48 10.26 10.37 -7.16
C LYS A 48 11.09 9.77 -8.31
N ASP A 49 12.39 9.59 -8.10
CA ASP A 49 13.33 9.04 -9.07
C ASP A 49 13.51 7.51 -8.96
N GLY A 50 12.77 6.86 -8.07
CA GLY A 50 12.83 5.42 -7.84
C GLY A 50 13.87 4.97 -6.81
N GLN A 51 14.56 5.89 -6.13
CA GLN A 51 15.44 5.51 -5.02
C GLN A 51 14.60 4.96 -3.86
N LEU A 52 14.94 3.77 -3.37
CA LEU A 52 14.28 3.15 -2.23
C LEU A 52 14.50 3.97 -0.96
N LEU A 53 13.42 4.36 -0.30
CA LEU A 53 13.43 5.00 1.02
C LEU A 53 13.37 3.96 2.16
N GLY A 54 12.66 2.87 1.93
CA GLY A 54 12.54 1.79 2.88
C GLY A 54 11.48 0.77 2.52
N GLU A 55 11.51 -0.34 3.24
CA GLU A 55 10.51 -1.41 3.14
C GLU A 55 10.09 -1.87 4.54
N ALA A 56 8.88 -2.40 4.65
CA ALA A 56 8.35 -2.90 5.92
C ALA A 56 7.26 -3.97 5.69
N PRO A 57 6.96 -4.80 6.70
CA PRO A 57 5.73 -5.54 6.73
C PRO A 57 4.53 -4.60 6.88
N ALA A 58 3.37 -5.02 6.37
CA ALA A 58 2.13 -4.26 6.48
C ALA A 58 0.96 -5.16 6.89
N LEU A 59 0.07 -4.65 7.77
CA LEU A 59 -1.22 -5.29 8.02
C LEU A 59 -2.24 -4.77 7.00
N LEU A 60 -3.09 -5.66 6.56
CA LEU A 60 -4.02 -5.45 5.44
C LEU A 60 -5.45 -5.79 5.83
N GLY A 61 -6.40 -5.47 4.98
CA GLY A 61 -7.78 -5.91 5.11
C GLY A 61 -7.89 -7.42 5.34
N ILE A 62 -8.78 -7.83 6.25
CA ILE A 62 -8.94 -9.24 6.62
C ILE A 62 -9.41 -10.10 5.44
N ALA A 63 -10.22 -9.54 4.54
CA ALA A 63 -10.68 -10.22 3.35
C ALA A 63 -9.63 -10.16 2.23
N ILE A 64 -9.39 -11.29 1.60
CA ILE A 64 -8.60 -11.37 0.37
C ILE A 64 -9.48 -10.88 -0.78
N GLY A 65 -8.96 -9.99 -1.60
CA GLY A 65 -9.68 -9.46 -2.75
C GLY A 65 -9.15 -8.11 -3.22
N ASP A 66 -9.66 -7.69 -4.37
CA ASP A 66 -9.15 -6.54 -5.10
C ASP A 66 -10.20 -5.44 -5.30
N TYR A 67 -11.43 -5.68 -4.89
CA TYR A 67 -12.53 -4.75 -5.08
C TYR A 67 -12.77 -3.91 -3.83
N TYR A 68 -13.16 -2.66 -4.06
CA TYR A 68 -13.84 -1.85 -3.08
C TYR A 68 -15.34 -2.07 -3.22
N TYR A 69 -16.00 -2.28 -2.09
CA TYR A 69 -17.47 -2.39 -2.04
C TYR A 69 -18.07 -0.99 -1.89
N PRO A 70 -18.83 -0.49 -2.88
CA PRO A 70 -19.38 0.87 -2.84
C PRO A 70 -20.17 1.15 -1.56
N GLY A 71 -19.92 2.31 -0.97
CA GLY A 71 -20.59 2.74 0.27
C GLY A 71 -19.94 2.23 1.57
N THR A 72 -18.93 1.35 1.51
CA THR A 72 -18.28 0.84 2.72
C THR A 72 -17.64 1.96 3.55
N GLY A 73 -17.05 2.96 2.90
CA GLY A 73 -16.40 4.10 3.57
C GLY A 73 -17.35 4.98 4.39
N GLN A 74 -18.66 4.92 4.14
CA GLN A 74 -19.71 5.67 4.85
C GLN A 74 -20.38 4.85 5.95
N LYS A 75 -20.10 3.54 6.05
CA LYS A 75 -20.66 2.67 7.07
C LYS A 75 -19.96 2.86 8.41
N GLN A 76 -20.70 2.60 9.49
CA GLN A 76 -20.06 2.37 10.79
C GLN A 76 -19.25 1.06 10.74
N MET A 77 -18.15 0.99 11.49
CA MET A 77 -17.27 -0.19 11.46
C MET A 77 -17.99 -1.50 11.81
N SER A 78 -18.99 -1.44 12.67
CA SER A 78 -19.84 -2.59 13.05
C SER A 78 -20.72 -3.11 11.91
N GLU A 79 -21.00 -2.28 10.92
CA GLU A 79 -21.87 -2.61 9.78
C GLU A 79 -21.08 -3.15 8.58
N ILE A 80 -19.73 -3.00 8.59
CA ILE A 80 -18.87 -3.48 7.52
C ILE A 80 -18.72 -4.99 7.67
N LYS A 81 -19.27 -5.73 6.71
CA LYS A 81 -19.18 -7.20 6.68
C LYS A 81 -17.74 -7.63 6.44
N VAL A 82 -17.41 -8.86 6.85
CA VAL A 82 -16.02 -9.37 6.74
C VAL A 82 -15.54 -9.36 5.29
N GLU A 83 -16.37 -9.79 4.34
CA GLU A 83 -16.06 -9.81 2.92
C GLU A 83 -15.81 -8.42 2.31
N GLU A 84 -16.33 -7.36 2.92
CA GLU A 84 -16.14 -5.98 2.50
C GLU A 84 -14.81 -5.36 2.98
N ARG A 85 -14.12 -6.04 3.90
CA ARG A 85 -12.88 -5.55 4.53
C ARG A 85 -11.65 -5.86 3.71
N THR A 86 -11.68 -5.49 2.44
CA THR A 86 -10.56 -5.65 1.50
C THR A 86 -9.67 -4.42 1.49
N THR A 87 -8.38 -4.61 1.18
CA THR A 87 -7.52 -3.53 0.70
C THR A 87 -7.60 -3.52 -0.82
N PRO A 88 -8.28 -2.55 -1.46
CA PRO A 88 -8.54 -2.57 -2.90
C PRO A 88 -7.23 -2.44 -3.69
N ALA A 89 -7.14 -3.16 -4.81
CA ALA A 89 -6.03 -3.04 -5.75
C ALA A 89 -6.25 -1.85 -6.69
N GLY A 90 -5.17 -1.17 -7.06
CA GLY A 90 -5.25 -0.05 -7.98
C GLY A 90 -4.09 0.93 -7.87
N ARG A 91 -4.24 2.00 -8.64
CA ARG A 91 -3.33 3.16 -8.68
C ARG A 91 -4.07 4.35 -8.06
N PHE A 92 -3.48 4.94 -7.03
CA PHE A 92 -4.10 6.01 -6.25
C PHE A 92 -3.17 7.21 -6.11
N HIS A 93 -3.73 8.42 -6.13
CA HIS A 93 -3.02 9.62 -5.71
C HIS A 93 -3.33 9.86 -4.23
N ALA A 94 -2.36 9.61 -3.39
CA ALA A 94 -2.51 9.67 -1.93
C ALA A 94 -2.04 11.01 -1.36
N LEU A 95 -2.73 11.50 -0.35
CA LEU A 95 -2.45 12.77 0.31
C LEU A 95 -2.33 12.58 1.83
N LEU A 96 -1.37 13.26 2.45
CA LEU A 96 -1.32 13.35 3.91
C LEU A 96 -2.52 14.12 4.44
N GLY A 97 -3.06 13.68 5.55
CA GLY A 97 -4.15 14.30 6.25
C GLY A 97 -4.28 13.75 7.66
N TYR A 98 -5.39 14.03 8.30
CA TYR A 98 -5.66 13.57 9.67
C TYR A 98 -6.92 12.73 9.71
N ASN A 99 -6.92 11.69 10.54
CA ASN A 99 -8.11 10.92 10.83
C ASN A 99 -9.00 11.63 11.88
N SER A 100 -10.13 11.04 12.22
CA SER A 100 -11.08 11.58 13.21
C SER A 100 -10.51 11.70 14.64
N HIS A 101 -9.37 11.08 14.93
CA HIS A 101 -8.66 11.16 16.19
C HIS A 101 -7.53 12.19 16.20
N GLY A 102 -7.34 12.91 15.08
CA GLY A 102 -6.25 13.89 14.93
C GLY A 102 -4.88 13.28 14.66
N GLU A 103 -4.82 12.00 14.30
CA GLU A 103 -3.57 11.32 13.93
C GLU A 103 -3.30 11.49 12.43
N GLU A 104 -2.04 11.79 12.08
CA GLU A 104 -1.62 11.86 10.68
C GLU A 104 -1.74 10.50 9.99
N VAL A 105 -2.32 10.50 8.80
CA VAL A 105 -2.45 9.33 7.93
C VAL A 105 -2.19 9.72 6.48
N LEU A 106 -1.75 8.77 5.67
CA LEU A 106 -1.71 8.93 4.21
C LEU A 106 -3.01 8.37 3.63
N TRP A 107 -3.93 9.25 3.25
CA TRP A 107 -5.17 8.87 2.59
C TRP A 107 -4.89 8.34 1.19
N VAL A 108 -5.09 7.04 1.00
CA VAL A 108 -4.99 6.38 -0.30
C VAL A 108 -6.21 6.75 -1.14
N ASP A 109 -7.39 6.67 -0.52
CA ASP A 109 -8.65 7.14 -1.09
C ASP A 109 -9.58 7.56 0.06
N PHE A 110 -9.97 8.84 0.06
CA PHE A 110 -10.78 9.40 1.14
C PHE A 110 -12.23 8.90 1.10
N ASP A 111 -12.80 8.77 -0.09
CA ASP A 111 -14.20 8.32 -0.26
C ASP A 111 -14.35 6.85 0.10
N MET A 112 -13.33 6.05 -0.16
CA MET A 112 -13.27 4.65 0.26
C MET A 112 -12.93 4.50 1.75
N ALA A 113 -12.50 5.56 2.44
CA ALA A 113 -11.95 5.56 3.78
C ALA A 113 -10.75 4.59 3.93
N ILE A 114 -9.89 4.52 2.91
CA ILE A 114 -8.68 3.71 2.90
C ILE A 114 -7.45 4.60 3.11
N ALA A 115 -6.68 4.29 4.15
CA ALA A 115 -5.47 5.01 4.48
C ALA A 115 -4.30 4.07 4.83
N ILE A 116 -3.09 4.58 4.69
CA ILE A 116 -1.88 4.00 5.28
C ILE A 116 -1.57 4.78 6.56
N HIS A 117 -1.41 4.08 7.68
CA HIS A 117 -1.15 4.71 8.96
C HIS A 117 -0.28 3.81 9.87
N ILE A 118 0.26 4.41 10.91
CA ILE A 118 1.01 3.68 11.93
C ILE A 118 0.09 2.63 12.57
N VAL A 119 0.66 1.44 12.83
CA VAL A 119 -0.08 0.37 13.47
C VAL A 119 -0.62 0.81 14.83
N VAL A 120 -1.92 0.66 15.00
CA VAL A 120 -2.59 0.86 16.29
C VAL A 120 -2.61 -0.46 17.07
N LYS A 121 -2.49 -0.39 18.39
CA LYS A 121 -2.46 -1.60 19.23
C LYS A 121 -3.68 -2.49 19.03
N GLY A 122 -4.85 -1.87 18.80
CA GLY A 122 -6.11 -2.59 18.71
C GLY A 122 -6.49 -3.25 20.04
N THR A 123 -7.27 -4.31 19.98
CA THR A 123 -7.56 -5.15 21.17
C THR A 123 -6.41 -6.15 21.40
N VAL A 124 -6.31 -6.69 22.62
CA VAL A 124 -5.31 -7.74 22.94
C VAL A 124 -5.48 -8.96 22.03
N LYS A 125 -6.70 -9.27 21.60
CA LYS A 125 -7.01 -10.37 20.68
C LYS A 125 -6.46 -10.14 19.28
N ASP A 126 -6.32 -8.90 18.85
CA ASP A 126 -5.84 -8.57 17.49
C ASP A 126 -4.37 -8.92 17.28
N ARG A 127 -3.56 -8.87 18.34
CA ARG A 127 -2.12 -9.20 18.32
C ARG A 127 -1.37 -8.53 17.16
N ARG A 128 -1.69 -7.25 16.86
CA ARG A 128 -1.23 -6.57 15.62
C ARG A 128 0.29 -6.47 15.52
N LEU A 129 0.99 -6.17 16.61
CA LEU A 129 2.44 -6.08 16.61
C LEU A 129 3.12 -7.44 16.36
N GLU A 130 2.55 -8.52 16.90
CA GLU A 130 3.02 -9.89 16.65
C GLU A 130 2.76 -10.31 15.19
N ARG A 131 1.59 -9.95 14.66
CA ARG A 131 1.25 -10.20 13.25
C ARG A 131 2.23 -9.53 12.30
N LEU A 132 2.65 -8.28 12.57
CA LEU A 132 3.67 -7.59 11.76
C LEU A 132 5.02 -8.31 11.74
N GLN A 133 5.33 -9.12 12.75
CA GLN A 133 6.58 -9.87 12.86
C GLN A 133 6.47 -11.29 12.27
N SER A 134 5.27 -11.73 11.92
CA SER A 134 5.07 -13.07 11.37
C SER A 134 5.73 -13.21 10.00
N PRO A 135 6.44 -14.32 9.73
CA PRO A 135 6.93 -14.62 8.39
C PRO A 135 5.83 -15.06 7.42
N ASN A 136 4.63 -15.36 7.93
CA ASN A 136 3.51 -15.82 7.14
C ASN A 136 2.61 -14.65 6.72
N PRO A 137 2.51 -14.32 5.42
CA PRO A 137 1.69 -13.21 4.94
C PRO A 137 0.20 -13.29 5.32
N LYS A 138 -0.33 -14.50 5.56
CA LYS A 138 -1.72 -14.69 5.97
C LYS A 138 -2.01 -14.11 7.35
N ASP A 139 -1.02 -14.08 8.23
CA ASP A 139 -1.18 -13.53 9.58
C ASP A 139 -1.35 -12.00 9.59
N HIS A 140 -0.98 -11.34 8.50
CA HIS A 140 -1.08 -9.89 8.35
C HIS A 140 -2.49 -9.39 8.00
N ARG A 141 -3.46 -10.28 7.82
CA ARG A 141 -4.85 -9.95 7.48
C ARG A 141 -5.68 -9.70 8.74
N ILE A 142 -6.00 -8.42 9.04
CA ILE A 142 -6.70 -8.06 10.29
C ILE A 142 -7.52 -6.77 10.19
N SER A 143 -7.20 -5.85 9.28
CA SER A 143 -7.83 -4.53 9.25
C SER A 143 -9.18 -4.54 8.51
N PHE A 144 -9.84 -3.38 8.51
CA PHE A 144 -11.06 -3.13 7.73
C PHE A 144 -10.77 -2.69 6.28
N GLY A 145 -9.51 -2.69 5.88
CA GLY A 145 -9.05 -2.28 4.55
C GLY A 145 -7.84 -1.34 4.60
N CYS A 146 -7.72 -0.53 5.66
CA CYS A 146 -6.55 0.31 5.87
C CYS A 146 -5.27 -0.51 6.02
N VAL A 147 -4.17 0.08 5.59
CA VAL A 147 -2.83 -0.51 5.65
C VAL A 147 -2.13 0.01 6.92
N ASN A 148 -1.75 -0.89 7.81
CA ASN A 148 -1.04 -0.52 9.03
C ASN A 148 0.43 -0.89 8.89
N VAL A 149 1.32 0.05 9.21
CA VAL A 149 2.78 -0.10 9.07
C VAL A 149 3.50 0.22 10.38
N PRO A 150 4.75 -0.25 10.55
CA PRO A 150 5.56 0.13 11.71
C PRO A 150 5.80 1.64 11.76
N ALA A 151 5.77 2.22 12.98
CA ALA A 151 5.98 3.65 13.17
C ALA A 151 7.31 4.17 12.58
N PRO A 152 8.46 3.49 12.73
CA PRO A 152 9.72 3.95 12.11
C PRO A 152 9.62 4.04 10.59
N PHE A 153 8.95 3.08 9.93
CA PHE A 153 8.75 3.13 8.49
C PHE A 153 7.91 4.35 8.09
N TYR A 154 6.74 4.54 8.73
CA TYR A 154 5.87 5.68 8.43
C TYR A 154 6.58 7.01 8.62
N ASN A 155 7.19 7.20 9.79
CA ASN A 155 7.82 8.46 10.17
C ASN A 155 9.07 8.81 9.34
N ASN A 156 9.79 7.82 8.84
CA ASN A 156 11.03 8.02 8.10
C ASN A 156 10.86 8.01 6.58
N THR A 157 9.80 7.39 6.05
CA THR A 157 9.67 7.16 4.61
C THR A 157 8.36 7.68 4.00
N ILE A 158 7.33 7.93 4.80
CA ILE A 158 6.04 8.44 4.33
C ILE A 158 5.85 9.89 4.74
N SER A 159 5.75 10.17 6.03
CA SER A 159 5.44 11.51 6.56
C SER A 159 6.34 12.61 5.94
N PRO A 160 7.69 12.49 5.88
CA PRO A 160 8.54 13.56 5.35
C PRO A 160 8.52 13.70 3.83
N TYR A 161 8.14 12.66 3.08
CA TYR A 161 8.25 12.66 1.62
C TYR A 161 6.92 12.93 0.89
N PHE A 162 5.79 12.70 1.55
CA PHE A 162 4.45 12.89 0.95
C PHE A 162 3.82 14.25 1.27
N ILE A 163 4.61 15.20 1.77
CA ILE A 163 4.15 16.55 2.10
C ILE A 163 3.72 17.30 0.83
N GLY A 164 2.66 18.10 0.94
CA GLY A 164 2.18 19.01 -0.10
C GLY A 164 1.40 18.29 -1.19
N LYS A 165 2.06 17.86 -2.25
CA LYS A 165 1.39 17.22 -3.40
C LYS A 165 1.06 15.73 -3.18
N GLY A 166 1.48 15.15 -2.04
CA GLY A 166 1.32 13.73 -1.79
C GLY A 166 2.22 12.85 -2.66
N GLY A 167 1.71 11.69 -3.03
CA GLY A 167 2.44 10.73 -3.86
C GLY A 167 1.52 9.68 -4.47
N MET A 168 2.09 8.78 -5.27
CA MET A 168 1.35 7.70 -5.88
C MET A 168 1.42 6.43 -5.02
N VAL A 169 0.32 5.70 -4.93
CA VAL A 169 0.25 4.40 -4.25
C VAL A 169 -0.26 3.36 -5.24
N TYR A 170 0.55 2.32 -5.42
CA TYR A 170 0.25 1.18 -6.28
C TYR A 170 -0.03 -0.03 -5.39
N VAL A 171 -1.28 -0.43 -5.31
CA VAL A 171 -1.71 -1.60 -4.53
C VAL A 171 -1.82 -2.78 -5.47
N LEU A 172 -0.92 -3.75 -5.34
CA LEU A 172 -0.89 -4.94 -6.19
C LEU A 172 -2.07 -5.86 -5.88
N PRO A 173 -2.58 -6.59 -6.88
CA PRO A 173 -3.76 -7.43 -6.70
C PRO A 173 -3.47 -8.70 -5.88
N ASP A 174 -4.51 -9.19 -5.18
CA ASP A 174 -4.55 -10.51 -4.57
C ASP A 174 -4.91 -11.60 -5.58
N THR A 175 -5.97 -11.35 -6.36
CA THR A 175 -6.63 -12.36 -7.19
C THR A 175 -6.65 -12.03 -8.68
N LYS A 176 -6.67 -10.74 -9.03
CA LYS A 176 -6.60 -10.29 -10.43
C LYS A 176 -5.19 -10.44 -10.99
N LYS A 177 -5.09 -10.42 -12.32
CA LYS A 177 -3.79 -10.26 -12.98
C LYS A 177 -3.31 -8.81 -12.83
N LEU A 178 -2.00 -8.64 -12.79
CA LEU A 178 -1.39 -7.31 -12.72
C LEU A 178 -1.84 -6.41 -13.89
N THR A 179 -1.94 -6.99 -15.09
CA THR A 179 -2.41 -6.31 -16.31
C THR A 179 -3.86 -5.86 -16.25
N ASP A 180 -4.73 -6.58 -15.52
CA ASP A 180 -6.14 -6.21 -15.37
C ASP A 180 -6.31 -4.97 -14.48
N VAL A 181 -5.32 -4.71 -13.61
CA VAL A 181 -5.32 -3.56 -12.67
C VAL A 181 -4.57 -2.36 -13.24
N PHE A 182 -3.40 -2.59 -13.87
CA PHE A 182 -2.48 -1.53 -14.27
C PHE A 182 -2.36 -1.34 -15.78
N GLY A 183 -2.95 -2.22 -16.59
CA GLY A 183 -2.95 -2.17 -18.05
C GLY A 183 -1.86 -3.03 -18.69
N GLU A 184 -1.96 -3.22 -20.00
CA GLU A 184 -1.09 -4.10 -20.80
C GLU A 184 0.32 -3.54 -21.06
N SER A 185 0.60 -2.28 -20.72
CA SER A 185 1.94 -1.67 -20.86
C SER A 185 3.01 -2.46 -20.11
N LEU A 186 2.64 -3.07 -18.99
CA LEU A 186 3.51 -3.92 -18.15
C LEU A 186 4.11 -5.13 -18.90
N CYS A 187 3.48 -5.59 -19.98
CA CYS A 187 3.96 -6.74 -20.75
C CYS A 187 5.01 -6.38 -21.81
N LYS A 188 5.25 -5.08 -22.10
CA LYS A 188 6.12 -4.64 -23.19
C LYS A 188 7.59 -4.47 -22.79
N THR A 189 7.90 -4.49 -21.51
CA THR A 189 9.26 -4.28 -20.98
C THR A 189 10.09 -5.58 -20.85
N SER A 190 9.55 -6.72 -21.27
CA SER A 190 10.20 -8.05 -21.15
C SER A 190 10.68 -8.62 -22.48
N ARG A 191 11.10 -7.77 -23.43
CA ARG A 191 11.75 -8.23 -24.69
C ARG A 191 13.12 -7.59 -24.87
#